data_fface8f2617159dbac8c92c3f2cdeb9e
#
_entry.id   fface8f2617159dbac8c92c3f2cdeb9e
#
_cell.length_a   1.000
_cell.length_b   1.000
_cell.length_c   1.000
_cell.angle_alpha   90.00
_cell.angle_beta   90.00
_cell.angle_gamma   90.00
#
_symmetry.space_group_name_H-M   'P 1'
#
loop_
_entity.id
_entity.type
_entity.pdbx_description
1 polymer ?
#
loop_
_entity_poly.entity_id
_entity_poly.type
_entity_poly.pdbx_seq_one_letter_code
_entity_poly.pdbx_strand_id
1 'polypeptide(L)'
;MKENLINSGIIDPQALSREDLKPQVLQYLGIEPNRLERLKLWKNKILVSISGVGGRFISYRCFGVWYKAIQIAIENCQNREQLLYIGNLINKEVERFGHHYNDVALEELRQVWHERAQYIKAEEKRLKAIRERKQAGQRWQDGWVQVITNCDSFQALQSLAREIERQSRKFDDLPDISQGMARIWQQRWQELSMSSA
;
A
#
# COMPACT_ATOMS: atom_id res chain seq x y z
N MET A 1 -21.87 0.19 19.27
CA MET A 1 -20.57 0.67 19.85
C MET A 1 -20.00 1.70 18.90
N LYS A 2 -19.48 2.85 19.40
CA LYS A 2 -18.85 3.85 18.52
C LYS A 2 -17.54 3.31 17.99
N GLU A 3 -17.33 3.45 16.69
CA GLU A 3 -16.15 3.03 15.97
C GLU A 3 -14.93 3.85 16.41
N ASN A 4 -13.80 3.20 16.68
CA ASN A 4 -12.52 3.79 17.03
C ASN A 4 -11.39 2.83 16.64
N LEU A 5 -10.11 3.23 16.78
CA LEU A 5 -8.94 2.45 16.37
C LEU A 5 -8.87 1.04 17.01
N ILE A 6 -9.36 0.89 18.24
CA ILE A 6 -9.39 -0.41 18.95
C ILE A 6 -10.57 -1.27 18.46
N ASN A 7 -11.76 -0.67 18.38
CA ASN A 7 -12.97 -1.43 18.03
C ASN A 7 -13.02 -1.82 16.55
N SER A 8 -12.33 -1.06 15.70
CA SER A 8 -12.15 -1.40 14.28
C SER A 8 -11.11 -2.50 14.04
N GLY A 9 -10.36 -2.89 15.09
CA GLY A 9 -9.29 -3.88 14.99
C GLY A 9 -8.00 -3.34 14.33
N ILE A 10 -7.90 -2.02 14.09
CA ILE A 10 -6.68 -1.40 13.53
C ILE A 10 -5.52 -1.49 14.52
N ILE A 11 -5.81 -1.26 15.80
CA ILE A 11 -4.80 -1.41 16.87
C ILE A 11 -5.33 -2.42 17.88
N ASP A 12 -4.54 -3.46 18.14
CA ASP A 12 -4.73 -4.32 19.30
C ASP A 12 -3.83 -3.84 20.45
N PRO A 13 -4.42 -3.23 21.49
CA PRO A 13 -3.64 -2.76 22.65
C PRO A 13 -2.92 -3.88 23.40
N GLN A 14 -3.36 -5.14 23.27
CA GLN A 14 -2.72 -6.28 23.94
C GLN A 14 -1.45 -6.71 23.22
N ALA A 15 -1.31 -6.37 21.93
CA ALA A 15 -0.11 -6.61 21.15
C ALA A 15 0.97 -5.51 21.33
N LEU A 16 0.68 -4.43 22.06
CA LEU A 16 1.67 -3.38 22.32
C LEU A 16 2.82 -3.91 23.19
N SER A 17 4.05 -3.51 22.85
CA SER A 17 5.25 -3.89 23.59
C SER A 17 5.18 -3.43 25.04
N ARG A 18 5.18 -4.39 25.97
CA ARG A 18 5.22 -4.09 27.41
C ARG A 18 6.56 -3.56 27.84
N GLU A 19 7.63 -3.95 27.17
CA GLU A 19 8.98 -3.51 27.45
C GLU A 19 9.13 -2.02 27.13
N ASP A 20 8.58 -1.56 26.00
CA ASP A 20 8.58 -0.16 25.62
C ASP A 20 7.58 0.68 26.42
N LEU A 21 6.48 0.08 26.85
CA LEU A 21 5.43 0.76 27.60
C LEU A 21 5.81 1.00 29.07
N LYS A 22 6.49 0.03 29.71
CA LYS A 22 6.83 0.10 31.14
C LYS A 22 7.61 1.37 31.52
N PRO A 23 8.71 1.74 30.85
CA PRO A 23 9.43 2.96 31.19
C PRO A 23 8.58 4.23 31.00
N GLN A 24 7.73 4.28 29.97
CA GLN A 24 6.84 5.42 29.74
C GLN A 24 5.77 5.56 30.82
N VAL A 25 5.23 4.44 31.34
CA VAL A 25 4.27 4.41 32.46
C VAL A 25 4.95 4.88 33.75
N LEU A 26 6.18 4.43 34.04
CA LEU A 26 6.94 4.88 35.21
C LEU A 26 7.19 6.37 35.17
N GLN A 27 7.62 6.89 34.02
CA GLN A 27 7.85 8.33 33.83
C GLN A 27 6.54 9.13 33.97
N TYR A 28 5.46 8.69 33.35
CA TYR A 28 4.13 9.35 33.39
C TYR A 28 3.60 9.45 34.84
N LEU A 29 3.82 8.42 35.64
CA LEU A 29 3.37 8.35 37.02
C LEU A 29 4.35 8.99 38.02
N GLY A 30 5.60 9.28 37.60
CA GLY A 30 6.66 9.78 38.49
C GLY A 30 7.03 8.79 39.58
N ILE A 31 7.06 7.49 39.29
CA ILE A 31 7.36 6.43 40.25
C ILE A 31 8.63 5.66 39.92
N GLU A 32 9.32 5.21 40.96
CA GLU A 32 10.48 4.32 40.83
C GLU A 32 10.03 2.91 40.37
N PRO A 33 10.89 2.18 39.60
CA PRO A 33 10.59 0.85 39.07
C PRO A 33 10.17 -0.18 40.13
N ASN A 34 10.72 -0.10 41.35
CA ASN A 34 10.44 -1.00 42.47
C ASN A 34 9.03 -0.81 43.07
N ARG A 35 8.39 0.33 42.79
CA ARG A 35 7.01 0.60 43.23
C ARG A 35 5.96 0.06 42.29
N LEU A 36 6.33 -0.33 41.10
CA LEU A 36 5.43 -0.92 40.11
C LEU A 36 5.26 -2.42 40.38
N GLU A 37 4.14 -2.81 40.98
CA GLU A 37 3.84 -4.22 41.30
C GLU A 37 3.27 -4.98 40.09
N ARG A 38 2.41 -4.31 39.31
CA ARG A 38 1.74 -4.93 38.18
C ARG A 38 1.42 -3.95 37.07
N LEU A 39 1.63 -4.39 35.81
CA LEU A 39 1.18 -3.70 34.60
C LEU A 39 0.40 -4.69 33.75
N LYS A 40 -0.92 -4.46 33.57
CA LYS A 40 -1.81 -5.33 32.79
C LYS A 40 -2.48 -4.52 31.69
N LEU A 41 -2.34 -5.01 30.46
CA LEU A 41 -3.00 -4.43 29.28
C LEU A 41 -4.43 -4.98 29.21
N TRP A 42 -5.41 -4.08 29.23
CA TRP A 42 -6.81 -4.39 29.01
C TRP A 42 -7.21 -3.81 27.65
N LYS A 43 -8.33 -4.24 27.10
CA LYS A 43 -8.79 -3.80 25.78
C LYS A 43 -8.75 -2.28 25.57
N ASN A 44 -9.14 -1.48 26.58
CA ASN A 44 -9.27 -0.03 26.41
C ASN A 44 -8.40 0.79 27.37
N LYS A 45 -7.71 0.17 28.31
CA LYS A 45 -6.97 0.81 29.40
C LYS A 45 -5.79 -0.05 29.84
N ILE A 46 -4.84 0.58 30.48
CA ILE A 46 -3.77 -0.07 31.20
C ILE A 46 -4.13 -0.06 32.69
N LEU A 47 -4.13 -1.23 33.34
CA LEU A 47 -4.17 -1.33 34.80
C LEU A 47 -2.74 -1.33 35.33
N VAL A 48 -2.46 -0.38 36.20
CA VAL A 48 -1.17 -0.25 36.90
C VAL A 48 -1.41 -0.41 38.40
N SER A 49 -0.74 -1.36 39.06
CA SER A 49 -0.76 -1.50 40.50
C SER A 49 0.53 -0.94 41.09
N ILE A 50 0.40 -0.03 42.07
CA ILE A 50 1.51 0.72 42.66
C ILE A 50 1.55 0.39 44.14
N SER A 51 2.71 -0.03 44.65
CA SER A 51 2.93 -0.33 46.08
C SER A 51 2.54 0.84 46.96
N GLY A 52 1.71 0.59 47.96
CA GLY A 52 1.22 1.58 48.90
C GLY A 52 0.17 2.56 48.37
N VAL A 53 -0.22 2.48 47.08
CA VAL A 53 -1.21 3.36 46.44
C VAL A 53 -2.42 2.62 45.90
N GLY A 54 -2.21 1.39 45.43
CA GLY A 54 -3.24 0.55 44.82
C GLY A 54 -3.29 0.64 43.29
N GLY A 55 -4.43 0.22 42.71
CA GLY A 55 -4.62 0.12 41.25
C GLY A 55 -5.10 1.42 40.62
N ARG A 56 -4.52 1.79 39.47
CA ARG A 56 -4.97 2.93 38.63
C ARG A 56 -5.17 2.49 37.19
N PHE A 57 -6.13 3.11 36.51
CA PHE A 57 -6.36 2.95 35.08
C PHE A 57 -5.81 4.15 34.31
N ILE A 58 -5.01 3.86 33.28
CA ILE A 58 -4.40 4.87 32.41
C ILE A 58 -4.78 4.59 30.96
N SER A 59 -4.94 5.64 30.17
CA SER A 59 -5.19 5.51 28.73
C SER A 59 -3.90 5.16 27.97
N TYR A 60 -4.00 4.27 26.96
CA TYR A 60 -2.89 4.01 26.03
C TYR A 60 -2.44 5.27 25.29
N ARG A 61 -3.36 6.20 25.03
CA ARG A 61 -3.19 7.43 24.26
C ARG A 61 -2.18 8.40 24.85
N CYS A 62 -1.81 8.21 26.12
CA CYS A 62 -0.80 9.01 26.80
C CYS A 62 0.64 8.59 26.44
N PHE A 63 0.85 7.53 25.64
CA PHE A 63 2.15 6.90 25.47
C PHE A 63 2.61 6.83 24.02
N GLY A 64 3.93 6.97 23.80
CA GLY A 64 4.56 6.91 22.50
C GLY A 64 4.33 5.59 21.76
N VAL A 65 4.20 4.47 22.48
CA VAL A 65 3.86 3.16 21.87
C VAL A 65 2.51 3.17 21.16
N TRP A 66 1.55 3.97 21.61
CA TRP A 66 0.27 4.15 20.94
C TRP A 66 0.42 4.91 19.63
N TYR A 67 1.15 6.01 19.64
CA TYR A 67 1.43 6.79 18.43
C TYR A 67 2.20 5.97 17.41
N LYS A 68 3.20 5.21 17.83
CA LYS A 68 3.95 4.29 16.97
C LYS A 68 3.05 3.26 16.32
N ALA A 69 2.07 2.70 17.04
CA ALA A 69 1.10 1.76 16.48
C ALA A 69 0.21 2.43 15.43
N ILE A 70 -0.20 3.70 15.62
CA ILE A 70 -0.94 4.47 14.62
C ILE A 70 -0.07 4.74 13.38
N GLN A 71 1.19 5.13 13.56
CA GLN A 71 2.13 5.34 12.44
C GLN A 71 2.26 4.09 11.57
N ILE A 72 2.51 2.93 12.21
CA ILE A 72 2.59 1.64 11.52
C ILE A 72 1.29 1.33 10.76
N ALA A 73 0.13 1.62 11.34
CA ALA A 73 -1.15 1.41 10.67
C ALA A 73 -1.30 2.31 9.42
N ILE A 74 -0.87 3.57 9.47
CA ILE A 74 -0.85 4.49 8.33
C ILE A 74 0.12 3.98 7.25
N GLU A 75 1.33 3.60 7.61
CA GLU A 75 2.37 3.12 6.70
C GLU A 75 1.95 1.84 5.96
N ASN A 76 1.16 0.98 6.61
CA ASN A 76 0.67 -0.27 6.03
C ASN A 76 -0.52 -0.09 5.06
N CYS A 77 -1.09 1.11 4.92
CA CYS A 77 -2.16 1.37 3.95
C CYS A 77 -1.68 1.14 2.52
N GLN A 78 -2.36 0.29 1.76
CA GLN A 78 -1.99 -0.07 0.40
C GLN A 78 -2.66 0.84 -0.66
N ASN A 79 -3.74 1.52 -0.30
CA ASN A 79 -4.52 2.35 -1.20
C ASN A 79 -5.15 3.54 -0.47
N ARG A 80 -5.68 4.47 -1.27
CA ARG A 80 -6.30 5.70 -0.77
C ARG A 80 -7.50 5.45 0.13
N GLU A 81 -8.28 4.43 -0.14
CA GLU A 81 -9.50 4.10 0.62
C GLU A 81 -9.15 3.69 2.06
N GLN A 82 -8.17 2.78 2.23
CA GLN A 82 -7.66 2.39 3.54
C GLN A 82 -7.08 3.58 4.30
N LEU A 83 -6.31 4.44 3.62
CA LEU A 83 -5.71 5.61 4.25
C LEU A 83 -6.78 6.59 4.74
N LEU A 84 -7.81 6.87 3.95
CA LEU A 84 -8.93 7.73 4.34
C LEU A 84 -9.72 7.13 5.50
N TYR A 85 -9.93 5.81 5.50
CA TYR A 85 -10.61 5.13 6.59
C TYR A 85 -9.86 5.29 7.93
N ILE A 86 -8.54 5.04 7.92
CA ILE A 86 -7.71 5.23 9.13
C ILE A 86 -7.70 6.70 9.55
N GLY A 87 -7.56 7.65 8.62
CA GLY A 87 -7.62 9.08 8.91
C GLY A 87 -8.93 9.49 9.61
N ASN A 88 -10.06 8.98 9.13
CA ASN A 88 -11.36 9.21 9.77
C ASN A 88 -11.45 8.63 11.19
N LEU A 89 -10.85 7.46 11.42
CA LEU A 89 -10.79 6.86 12.76
C LEU A 89 -9.91 7.68 13.70
N ILE A 90 -8.75 8.16 13.24
CA ILE A 90 -7.86 9.04 14.01
C ILE A 90 -8.58 10.32 14.38
N ASN A 91 -9.29 10.97 13.46
CA ASN A 91 -10.07 12.18 13.75
C ASN A 91 -11.14 11.94 14.83
N LYS A 92 -11.91 10.85 14.71
CA LYS A 92 -12.89 10.45 15.75
C LYS A 92 -12.24 10.18 17.12
N GLU A 93 -11.02 9.60 17.11
CA GLU A 93 -10.25 9.38 18.33
C GLU A 93 -9.81 10.70 18.96
N VAL A 94 -9.29 11.63 18.16
CA VAL A 94 -8.84 12.95 18.63
C VAL A 94 -10.00 13.79 19.13
N GLU A 95 -11.14 13.81 18.43
CA GLU A 95 -12.37 14.50 18.87
C GLU A 95 -12.83 14.00 20.24
N ARG A 96 -12.72 12.70 20.51
CA ARG A 96 -13.21 12.10 21.74
C ARG A 96 -12.22 12.10 22.89
N PHE A 97 -10.94 11.99 22.60
CA PHE A 97 -9.87 11.76 23.57
C PHE A 97 -8.70 12.73 23.41
N GLY A 98 -8.93 13.88 22.75
CA GLY A 98 -7.90 14.87 22.42
C GLY A 98 -7.03 15.30 23.61
N HIS A 99 -7.64 15.38 24.81
CA HIS A 99 -6.93 15.70 26.06
C HIS A 99 -5.86 14.68 26.49
N HIS A 100 -5.84 13.49 25.87
CA HIS A 100 -4.79 12.47 26.08
C HIS A 100 -3.71 12.51 25.00
N TYR A 101 -3.92 13.29 23.95
CA TYR A 101 -2.98 13.37 22.83
C TYR A 101 -2.03 14.55 23.01
N ASN A 102 -0.78 14.35 22.65
CA ASN A 102 0.23 15.40 22.60
C ASN A 102 0.20 16.07 21.21
N ASP A 103 0.19 17.40 21.16
CA ASP A 103 0.15 18.15 19.91
C ASP A 103 1.34 17.84 18.98
N VAL A 104 2.54 17.63 19.54
CA VAL A 104 3.73 17.23 18.76
C VAL A 104 3.50 15.89 18.10
N ALA A 105 3.00 14.91 18.84
CA ALA A 105 2.72 13.58 18.29
C ALA A 105 1.58 13.61 17.25
N LEU A 106 0.58 14.47 17.41
CA LEU A 106 -0.46 14.66 16.39
C LEU A 106 0.10 15.25 15.11
N GLU A 107 1.06 16.18 15.21
CA GLU A 107 1.71 16.74 14.02
C GLU A 107 2.58 15.71 13.31
N GLU A 108 3.32 14.89 14.05
CA GLU A 108 4.07 13.74 13.50
C GLU A 108 3.14 12.77 12.75
N LEU A 109 1.97 12.45 13.32
CA LEU A 109 0.98 11.59 12.65
C LEU A 109 0.42 12.22 11.36
N ARG A 110 0.20 13.54 11.33
CA ARG A 110 -0.21 14.26 10.12
C ARG A 110 0.87 14.18 9.05
N GLN A 111 2.13 14.34 9.43
CA GLN A 111 3.26 14.22 8.52
C GLN A 111 3.33 12.82 7.90
N VAL A 112 3.30 11.77 8.71
CA VAL A 112 3.33 10.37 8.25
C VAL A 112 2.14 10.09 7.33
N TRP A 113 0.95 10.57 7.68
CA TRP A 113 -0.24 10.41 6.83
C TRP A 113 -0.07 11.10 5.47
N HIS A 114 0.49 12.31 5.47
CA HIS A 114 0.73 13.08 4.24
C HIS A 114 1.76 12.38 3.33
N GLU A 115 2.85 11.92 3.89
CA GLU A 115 3.90 11.16 3.18
C GLU A 115 3.32 9.89 2.56
N ARG A 116 2.51 9.14 3.31
CA ARG A 116 1.85 7.94 2.79
C ARG A 116 0.86 8.27 1.67
N ALA A 117 0.11 9.35 1.80
CA ALA A 117 -0.82 9.81 0.76
C ALA A 117 -0.09 10.16 -0.55
N GLN A 118 1.05 10.83 -0.46
CA GLN A 118 1.88 11.14 -1.63
C GLN A 118 2.45 9.87 -2.27
N TYR A 119 2.95 8.94 -1.47
CA TYR A 119 3.44 7.64 -1.95
C TYR A 119 2.36 6.87 -2.72
N ILE A 120 1.17 6.70 -2.12
CA ILE A 120 0.04 6.00 -2.75
C ILE A 120 -0.33 6.67 -4.08
N LYS A 121 -0.44 8.00 -4.11
CA LYS A 121 -0.75 8.76 -5.33
C LYS A 121 0.30 8.57 -6.43
N ALA A 122 1.57 8.55 -6.06
CA ALA A 122 2.67 8.32 -7.01
C ALA A 122 2.61 6.90 -7.59
N GLU A 123 2.36 5.91 -6.74
CA GLU A 123 2.26 4.51 -7.17
C GLU A 123 1.01 4.25 -8.04
N GLU A 124 -0.13 4.83 -7.72
CA GLU A 124 -1.33 4.79 -8.57
C GLU A 124 -1.04 5.38 -9.96
N LYS A 125 -0.35 6.51 -10.03
CA LYS A 125 0.06 7.13 -11.30
C LYS A 125 1.00 6.23 -12.10
N ARG A 126 1.98 5.62 -11.43
CA ARG A 126 2.92 4.67 -12.03
C ARG A 126 2.19 3.46 -12.60
N LEU A 127 1.32 2.83 -11.81
CA LEU A 127 0.54 1.66 -12.23
C LEU A 127 -0.42 1.99 -13.39
N LYS A 128 -0.99 3.19 -13.39
CA LYS A 128 -1.82 3.67 -14.49
C LYS A 128 -1.00 3.79 -15.77
N ALA A 129 0.17 4.40 -15.72
CA ALA A 129 1.06 4.55 -16.89
C ALA A 129 1.50 3.19 -17.45
N ILE A 130 1.82 2.22 -16.59
CA ILE A 130 2.15 0.85 -17.01
C ILE A 130 0.97 0.19 -17.73
N ARG A 131 -0.26 0.32 -17.19
CA ARG A 131 -1.48 -0.24 -17.84
C ARG A 131 -1.73 0.41 -19.21
N GLU A 132 -1.68 1.73 -19.29
CA GLU A 132 -1.86 2.46 -20.55
C GLU A 132 -0.81 2.06 -21.59
N ARG A 133 0.44 1.88 -21.14
CA ARG A 133 1.53 1.41 -21.99
C ARG A 133 1.27 0.01 -22.54
N LYS A 134 0.89 -0.95 -21.67
CA LYS A 134 0.52 -2.31 -22.09
C LYS A 134 -0.66 -2.31 -23.06
N GLN A 135 -1.69 -1.53 -22.78
CA GLN A 135 -2.85 -1.41 -23.67
C GLN A 135 -2.50 -0.82 -25.04
N ALA A 136 -1.57 0.15 -25.08
CA ALA A 136 -1.10 0.70 -26.33
C ALA A 136 -0.33 -0.34 -27.15
N GLY A 137 0.54 -1.14 -26.53
CA GLY A 137 1.23 -2.25 -27.16
C GLY A 137 0.28 -3.31 -27.70
N GLN A 138 -0.72 -3.70 -26.90
CA GLN A 138 -1.72 -4.69 -27.33
C GLN A 138 -2.54 -4.18 -28.53
N ARG A 139 -3.03 -2.94 -28.50
CA ARG A 139 -3.77 -2.36 -29.63
C ARG A 139 -2.92 -2.29 -30.91
N TRP A 140 -1.63 -1.98 -30.77
CA TRP A 140 -0.70 -2.00 -31.89
C TRP A 140 -0.55 -3.40 -32.45
N GLN A 141 -0.35 -4.40 -31.61
CA GLN A 141 -0.26 -5.81 -32.01
C GLN A 141 -1.52 -6.29 -32.71
N ASP A 142 -2.71 -6.04 -32.12
CA ASP A 142 -4.00 -6.45 -32.67
C ASP A 142 -4.24 -5.85 -34.06
N GLY A 143 -3.86 -4.58 -34.28
CA GLY A 143 -3.92 -3.94 -35.58
C GLY A 143 -3.06 -4.65 -36.62
N TRP A 144 -1.82 -5.01 -36.27
CA TRP A 144 -0.92 -5.73 -37.18
C TRP A 144 -1.34 -7.18 -37.39
N VAL A 145 -1.92 -7.85 -36.42
CA VAL A 145 -2.47 -9.20 -36.57
C VAL A 145 -3.44 -9.25 -37.77
N GLN A 146 -4.39 -8.30 -37.84
CA GLN A 146 -5.35 -8.24 -38.92
C GLN A 146 -4.66 -8.03 -40.28
N VAL A 147 -3.68 -7.13 -40.36
CA VAL A 147 -2.96 -6.85 -41.60
C VAL A 147 -2.14 -8.07 -42.04
N ILE A 148 -1.43 -8.74 -41.15
CA ILE A 148 -0.63 -9.92 -41.44
C ILE A 148 -1.49 -11.08 -41.87
N THR A 149 -2.62 -11.33 -41.17
CA THR A 149 -3.54 -12.43 -41.47
C THR A 149 -4.17 -12.28 -42.89
N ASN A 150 -4.41 -11.03 -43.30
CA ASN A 150 -4.98 -10.73 -44.61
C ASN A 150 -3.94 -10.69 -45.73
N CYS A 151 -2.64 -10.88 -45.48
CA CYS A 151 -1.66 -11.00 -46.54
C CYS A 151 -1.87 -12.31 -47.33
N ASP A 152 -2.06 -12.21 -48.61
CA ASP A 152 -2.32 -13.33 -49.54
C ASP A 152 -1.06 -13.85 -50.27
N SER A 153 0.09 -13.17 -50.10
CA SER A 153 1.32 -13.53 -50.76
C SER A 153 2.55 -13.25 -49.89
N PHE A 154 3.64 -14.01 -50.15
CA PHE A 154 4.95 -13.80 -49.55
C PHE A 154 5.47 -12.39 -49.74
N GLN A 155 5.32 -11.87 -50.93
CA GLN A 155 5.81 -10.54 -51.30
C GLN A 155 5.08 -9.46 -50.51
N ALA A 156 3.77 -9.57 -50.33
CA ALA A 156 2.98 -8.69 -49.49
C ALA A 156 3.44 -8.75 -48.04
N LEU A 157 3.59 -9.95 -47.47
CA LEU A 157 4.06 -10.13 -46.10
C LEU A 157 5.46 -9.54 -45.91
N GLN A 158 6.42 -9.82 -46.81
CA GLN A 158 7.79 -9.31 -46.71
C GLN A 158 7.88 -7.80 -46.79
N SER A 159 6.99 -7.16 -47.56
CA SER A 159 6.96 -5.68 -47.65
C SER A 159 6.61 -5.01 -46.31
N LEU A 160 5.86 -5.68 -45.45
CA LEU A 160 5.47 -5.17 -44.11
C LEU A 160 6.59 -5.29 -43.05
N ALA A 161 7.57 -6.20 -43.29
CA ALA A 161 8.58 -6.53 -42.27
C ALA A 161 9.31 -5.30 -41.71
N ARG A 162 9.78 -4.43 -42.59
CA ARG A 162 10.54 -3.22 -42.23
C ARG A 162 9.68 -2.24 -41.39
N GLU A 163 8.42 -2.09 -41.73
CA GLU A 163 7.53 -1.17 -41.03
C GLU A 163 7.15 -1.73 -39.66
N ILE A 164 6.87 -3.02 -39.59
CA ILE A 164 6.59 -3.70 -38.30
C ILE A 164 7.84 -3.60 -37.38
N GLU A 165 9.04 -3.89 -37.90
CA GLU A 165 10.27 -3.77 -37.14
C GLU A 165 10.49 -2.33 -36.65
N ARG A 166 10.30 -1.33 -37.51
CA ARG A 166 10.46 0.07 -37.14
C ARG A 166 9.46 0.49 -36.04
N GLN A 167 8.22 0.01 -36.11
CA GLN A 167 7.20 0.34 -35.13
C GLN A 167 7.34 -0.46 -33.83
N SER A 168 7.79 -1.73 -33.91
CA SER A 168 7.98 -2.59 -32.74
C SER A 168 9.00 -2.04 -31.75
N ARG A 169 10.01 -1.33 -32.25
CA ARG A 169 11.03 -0.66 -31.41
C ARG A 169 10.41 0.29 -30.36
N LYS A 170 9.21 0.79 -30.61
CA LYS A 170 8.49 1.61 -29.62
C LYS A 170 8.02 0.78 -28.40
N PHE A 171 8.03 -0.54 -28.50
CA PHE A 171 7.53 -1.47 -27.50
C PHE A 171 8.59 -2.49 -27.06
N ASP A 172 9.88 -2.15 -27.20
CA ASP A 172 11.00 -3.02 -26.80
C ASP A 172 11.00 -3.30 -25.28
N ASP A 173 10.36 -2.41 -24.50
CA ASP A 173 10.12 -2.57 -23.07
C ASP A 173 8.97 -3.56 -22.75
N LEU A 174 8.28 -4.09 -23.76
CA LEU A 174 7.16 -5.03 -23.64
C LEU A 174 7.47 -6.36 -24.37
N PRO A 175 8.25 -7.26 -23.78
CA PRO A 175 8.72 -8.49 -24.43
C PRO A 175 7.55 -9.39 -24.90
N ASP A 176 6.42 -9.39 -24.17
CA ASP A 176 5.25 -10.18 -24.53
C ASP A 176 4.67 -9.74 -25.89
N ILE A 177 4.68 -8.44 -26.17
CA ILE A 177 4.20 -7.86 -27.44
C ILE A 177 5.13 -8.23 -28.59
N SER A 178 6.44 -8.09 -28.38
CA SER A 178 7.44 -8.41 -29.39
C SER A 178 7.45 -9.90 -29.74
N GLN A 179 7.41 -10.78 -28.74
CA GLN A 179 7.34 -12.22 -28.93
C GLN A 179 6.01 -12.67 -29.57
N GLY A 180 4.91 -12.05 -29.15
CA GLY A 180 3.59 -12.31 -29.75
C GLY A 180 3.58 -11.97 -31.23
N MET A 181 4.18 -10.84 -31.61
CA MET A 181 4.28 -10.41 -33.00
C MET A 181 5.14 -11.35 -33.85
N ALA A 182 6.27 -11.79 -33.30
CA ALA A 182 7.14 -12.76 -34.00
C ALA A 182 6.42 -14.09 -34.29
N ARG A 183 5.63 -14.60 -33.31
CA ARG A 183 4.82 -15.83 -33.51
C ARG A 183 3.80 -15.68 -34.62
N ILE A 184 3.05 -14.56 -34.62
CA ILE A 184 2.02 -14.30 -35.65
C ILE A 184 2.66 -14.22 -37.05
N TRP A 185 3.81 -13.54 -37.14
CA TRP A 185 4.58 -13.47 -38.39
C TRP A 185 5.01 -14.85 -38.87
N GLN A 186 5.63 -15.66 -38.00
CA GLN A 186 6.06 -17.01 -38.31
C GLN A 186 4.90 -17.91 -38.78
N GLN A 187 3.78 -17.85 -38.07
CA GLN A 187 2.60 -18.61 -38.42
C GLN A 187 2.12 -18.27 -39.86
N ARG A 188 1.95 -16.99 -40.17
CA ARG A 188 1.52 -16.58 -41.50
C ARG A 188 2.52 -16.96 -42.59
N TRP A 189 3.80 -16.82 -42.29
CA TRP A 189 4.89 -17.26 -43.17
C TRP A 189 4.76 -18.75 -43.52
N GLN A 190 4.49 -19.60 -42.55
CA GLN A 190 4.31 -21.04 -42.77
C GLN A 190 3.06 -21.35 -43.60
N GLU A 191 1.94 -20.71 -43.28
CA GLU A 191 0.67 -20.88 -44.04
C GLU A 191 0.84 -20.56 -45.53
N LEU A 192 1.49 -19.43 -45.84
CA LEU A 192 1.74 -19.04 -47.22
C LEU A 192 2.74 -19.99 -47.96
N SER A 193 3.70 -20.54 -47.23
CA SER A 193 4.64 -21.53 -47.77
C SER A 193 3.96 -22.82 -48.19
N MET A 194 3.01 -23.28 -47.36
CA MET A 194 2.25 -24.52 -47.63
C MET A 194 1.22 -24.35 -48.75
N SER A 195 0.73 -23.15 -48.99
CA SER A 195 -0.26 -22.86 -50.03
C SER A 195 0.36 -22.65 -51.41
N SER A 196 1.70 -22.50 -51.48
CA SER A 196 2.45 -22.26 -52.72
C SER A 196 3.13 -23.54 -53.25
N ALA A 197 3.01 -24.67 -52.52
CA ALA A 197 3.49 -25.99 -52.90
C ALA A 197 2.37 -26.85 -53.45
#